data_cfe25609dee72a922b631efdcca82b42
#
_entry.id   cfe25609dee72a922b631efdcca82b42
#
_cell.length_a   1.000
_cell.length_b   1.000
_cell.length_c   1.000
_cell.angle_alpha   90.00
_cell.angle_beta   90.00
_cell.angle_gamma   90.00
#
_symmetry.space_group_name_H-M   'P 1'
#
loop_
_entity.id
_entity.type
_entity.pdbx_description
1 polymer ?
#
loop_
_entity_poly.entity_id
_entity_poly.type
_entity_poly.pdbx_seq_one_letter_code
_entity_poly.pdbx_strand_id
1 'polypeptide(L)'
;MIILTKENILSYIKEHVPSLQLKEPVKVSMIGEGDLGEDVEGDGYCNYVFRISDADGHSYIVKQSTEQLKRRGRALTPTRNRFEYEIMELRAKIVPQYVPALYLGDPENNVFIMEDVSNLKLIRFQMNKNHLFPELAKQGAQYLAATHFYTSEFYLPTEEYRKLLAHFMNAELRVVMENGIFLNIFGADQYDPACGPEFEEYCKSIRFDPNLEFQRY
;
A
#
# COMPACT_ATOMS: atom_id res chain seq x y z
N MET A 1 0.17 21.05 -3.64
CA MET A 1 0.15 19.66 -4.17
C MET A 1 -0.30 19.69 -5.62
N ILE A 2 0.50 19.15 -6.53
CA ILE A 2 0.18 18.97 -7.95
C ILE A 2 -0.61 17.67 -8.09
N ILE A 3 -1.75 17.69 -8.76
CA ILE A 3 -2.48 16.45 -9.09
C ILE A 3 -1.95 15.91 -10.41
N LEU A 4 -1.45 14.68 -10.38
CA LEU A 4 -0.92 14.01 -11.55
C LEU A 4 -2.05 13.47 -12.43
N THR A 5 -1.88 13.66 -13.74
CA THR A 5 -2.77 13.19 -14.79
C THR A 5 -1.92 12.54 -15.90
N LYS A 6 -2.57 11.86 -16.87
CA LYS A 6 -1.85 11.29 -18.02
C LYS A 6 -1.12 12.37 -18.83
N GLU A 7 -1.62 13.62 -18.81
CA GLU A 7 -1.09 14.74 -19.58
C GLU A 7 0.15 15.39 -18.93
N ASN A 8 0.19 15.48 -17.59
CA ASN A 8 1.26 16.21 -16.89
C ASN A 8 2.34 15.33 -16.27
N ILE A 9 2.10 14.03 -16.13
CA ILE A 9 3.00 13.12 -15.41
C ILE A 9 4.40 13.01 -16.04
N LEU A 10 4.52 13.06 -17.34
CA LEU A 10 5.82 13.02 -18.02
C LEU A 10 6.65 14.27 -17.76
N SER A 11 6.01 15.44 -17.72
CA SER A 11 6.68 16.69 -17.35
C SER A 11 7.15 16.65 -15.90
N TYR A 12 6.29 16.13 -14.99
CA TYR A 12 6.64 15.93 -13.59
C TYR A 12 7.86 15.02 -13.43
N ILE A 13 7.91 13.88 -14.13
CA ILE A 13 9.04 12.96 -14.06
C ILE A 13 10.33 13.63 -14.57
N LYS A 14 10.27 14.33 -15.69
CA LYS A 14 11.43 15.03 -16.25
C LYS A 14 12.01 16.09 -15.30
N GLU A 15 11.14 16.77 -14.56
CA GLU A 15 11.54 17.80 -13.60
C GLU A 15 12.15 17.20 -12.32
N HIS A 16 11.51 16.18 -11.74
CA HIS A 16 11.85 15.66 -10.42
C HIS A 16 12.83 14.48 -10.44
N VAL A 17 12.89 13.73 -11.54
CA VAL A 17 13.79 12.59 -11.70
C VAL A 17 14.44 12.57 -13.08
N PRO A 18 15.28 13.56 -13.40
CA PRO A 18 15.93 13.65 -14.72
C PRO A 18 16.86 12.47 -15.03
N SER A 19 17.22 11.67 -14.03
CA SER A 19 17.97 10.41 -14.21
C SER A 19 17.16 9.31 -14.88
N LEU A 20 15.82 9.35 -14.84
CA LEU A 20 14.96 8.45 -15.59
C LEU A 20 14.85 8.95 -17.03
N GLN A 21 15.82 8.56 -17.87
CA GLN A 21 15.87 8.92 -19.28
C GLN A 21 14.86 8.07 -20.05
N LEU A 22 13.62 8.56 -20.14
CA LEU A 22 12.55 7.90 -20.87
C LEU A 22 12.72 8.11 -22.39
N LYS A 23 12.68 7.03 -23.14
CA LYS A 23 12.84 7.03 -24.61
C LYS A 23 11.50 7.00 -25.30
N GLU A 24 11.25 7.96 -26.15
CA GLU A 24 9.99 8.06 -26.91
C GLU A 24 9.84 6.92 -27.95
N PRO A 25 8.62 6.42 -28.20
CA PRO A 25 7.38 6.86 -27.59
C PRO A 25 7.17 6.33 -26.16
N VAL A 26 6.67 7.20 -25.28
CA VAL A 26 6.35 6.84 -23.90
C VAL A 26 4.85 6.62 -23.75
N LYS A 27 4.47 5.44 -23.25
CA LYS A 27 3.07 5.10 -22.94
C LYS A 27 2.78 5.37 -21.47
N VAL A 28 1.70 6.08 -21.20
CA VAL A 28 1.15 6.31 -19.85
C VAL A 28 -0.18 5.60 -19.74
N SER A 29 -0.30 4.69 -18.77
CA SER A 29 -1.56 4.02 -18.44
C SER A 29 -1.88 4.16 -16.96
N MET A 30 -3.17 4.17 -16.60
CA MET A 30 -3.60 4.24 -15.22
C MET A 30 -4.15 2.88 -14.79
N ILE A 31 -3.60 2.33 -13.72
CA ILE A 31 -4.01 1.03 -13.17
C ILE A 31 -5.42 1.18 -12.58
N GLY A 32 -6.31 0.22 -12.89
CA GLY A 32 -7.70 0.20 -12.43
C GLY A 32 -8.68 0.99 -13.31
N GLU A 33 -8.28 1.39 -14.54
CA GLU A 33 -9.16 1.99 -15.56
C GLU A 33 -9.52 1.04 -16.71
N GLY A 34 -9.29 -0.25 -16.58
CA GLY A 34 -9.60 -1.24 -17.62
C GLY A 34 -8.55 -1.38 -18.72
N ASP A 35 -7.51 -0.56 -18.72
CA ASP A 35 -6.51 -0.50 -19.81
C ASP A 35 -5.52 -1.70 -19.83
N LEU A 36 -5.54 -2.57 -18.85
CA LEU A 36 -4.44 -3.53 -18.62
C LEU A 36 -4.85 -5.01 -18.65
N GLY A 37 -6.11 -5.34 -18.99
CA GLY A 37 -6.60 -6.71 -19.05
C GLY A 37 -6.92 -7.35 -17.68
N GLU A 38 -7.62 -8.48 -17.71
CA GLU A 38 -8.19 -9.13 -16.51
C GLU A 38 -7.16 -9.57 -15.45
N ASP A 39 -5.92 -9.85 -15.84
CA ASP A 39 -4.87 -10.33 -14.92
C ASP A 39 -4.07 -9.19 -14.22
N VAL A 40 -4.34 -7.93 -14.54
CA VAL A 40 -3.61 -6.75 -14.06
C VAL A 40 -4.50 -5.76 -13.32
N GLU A 41 -5.72 -6.12 -13.01
CA GLU A 41 -6.60 -5.32 -12.18
C GLU A 41 -6.02 -5.15 -10.77
N GLY A 42 -5.17 -4.15 -10.65
CA GLY A 42 -4.89 -3.54 -9.37
C GLY A 42 -6.18 -2.89 -8.87
N ASP A 43 -6.50 -3.08 -7.61
CA ASP A 43 -7.76 -2.59 -7.04
C ASP A 43 -7.91 -1.07 -7.10
N GLY A 44 -6.86 -0.29 -7.34
CA GLY A 44 -6.88 1.16 -7.61
C GLY A 44 -7.86 1.99 -6.77
N TYR A 45 -8.27 1.48 -5.60
CA TYR A 45 -9.33 2.07 -4.78
C TYR A 45 -8.91 3.35 -4.07
N CYS A 46 -7.69 3.35 -3.55
CA CYS A 46 -7.25 4.39 -2.63
C CYS A 46 -6.41 5.47 -3.33
N ASN A 47 -5.54 5.07 -4.25
CA ASN A 47 -4.52 5.94 -4.82
C ASN A 47 -4.59 5.95 -6.35
N TYR A 48 -4.05 7.02 -6.94
CA TYR A 48 -3.78 7.08 -8.38
C TYR A 48 -2.47 6.33 -8.63
N VAL A 49 -2.50 5.35 -9.52
CA VAL A 49 -1.34 4.53 -9.86
C VAL A 49 -1.18 4.54 -11.38
N PHE A 50 -0.06 5.10 -11.84
CA PHE A 50 0.27 5.17 -13.25
C PHE A 50 1.40 4.21 -13.55
N ARG A 51 1.33 3.57 -14.70
CA ARG A 51 2.44 2.85 -15.32
C ARG A 51 2.97 3.67 -16.46
N ILE A 52 4.27 3.90 -16.45
CA ILE A 52 5.00 4.61 -17.48
C ILE A 52 5.91 3.60 -18.16
N SER A 53 5.75 3.40 -19.47
CA SER A 53 6.58 2.48 -20.23
C SER A 53 7.19 3.19 -21.43
N ASP A 54 8.48 3.00 -21.66
CA ASP A 54 9.22 3.61 -22.74
C ASP A 54 9.45 2.66 -23.93
N ALA A 55 10.05 3.17 -25.01
CA ALA A 55 10.32 2.41 -26.22
C ALA A 55 11.36 1.29 -26.06
N ASP A 56 12.25 1.41 -25.08
CA ASP A 56 13.28 0.39 -24.77
C ASP A 56 12.78 -0.70 -23.83
N GLY A 57 11.51 -0.61 -23.37
CA GLY A 57 10.88 -1.57 -22.49
C GLY A 57 11.11 -1.31 -20.99
N HIS A 58 11.72 -0.17 -20.63
CA HIS A 58 11.77 0.26 -19.24
C HIS A 58 10.36 0.63 -18.77
N SER A 59 10.03 0.27 -17.55
CA SER A 59 8.74 0.57 -16.98
C SER A 59 8.84 0.99 -15.52
N TYR A 60 8.02 1.98 -15.14
CA TYR A 60 8.01 2.59 -13.82
C TYR A 60 6.59 2.73 -13.31
N ILE A 61 6.41 2.61 -12.00
CA ILE A 61 5.15 2.89 -11.32
C ILE A 61 5.25 4.22 -10.61
N VAL A 62 4.30 5.12 -10.90
CA VAL A 62 4.12 6.38 -10.20
C VAL A 62 2.85 6.27 -9.38
N LYS A 63 2.96 6.47 -8.07
CA LYS A 63 1.82 6.36 -7.16
C LYS A 63 1.59 7.68 -6.44
N GLN A 64 0.35 8.17 -6.48
CA GLN A 64 -0.06 9.39 -5.79
C GLN A 64 -1.29 9.15 -4.93
N SER A 65 -1.28 9.72 -3.74
CA SER A 65 -2.46 9.84 -2.88
C SER A 65 -3.00 11.27 -2.87
N THR A 66 -4.30 11.38 -2.72
CA THR A 66 -5.01 12.65 -2.55
C THR A 66 -5.82 12.61 -1.26
N GLU A 67 -6.45 13.73 -0.90
CA GLU A 67 -7.30 13.84 0.29
C GLU A 67 -8.54 12.95 0.23
N GLN A 68 -8.86 12.42 -0.95
CA GLN A 68 -10.00 11.53 -1.15
C GLN A 68 -9.55 10.21 -1.78
N LEU A 69 -10.29 9.15 -1.45
CA LEU A 69 -10.13 7.87 -2.13
C LEU A 69 -10.58 7.97 -3.58
N LYS A 70 -9.78 7.46 -4.52
CA LYS A 70 -10.05 7.50 -5.95
C LYS A 70 -11.46 7.02 -6.31
N ARG A 71 -11.94 5.91 -5.74
CA ARG A 71 -13.22 5.29 -6.14
C ARG A 71 -14.44 5.72 -5.34
N ARG A 72 -14.33 6.19 -4.11
CA ARG A 72 -15.50 6.43 -3.24
C ARG A 72 -15.63 7.86 -2.76
N GLY A 73 -14.72 8.76 -3.14
CA GLY A 73 -14.73 10.14 -2.68
C GLY A 73 -14.64 10.30 -1.14
N ARG A 74 -14.43 9.21 -0.40
CA ARG A 74 -14.29 9.26 1.07
C ARG A 74 -12.97 9.93 1.41
N ALA A 75 -13.01 10.85 2.35
CA ALA A 75 -11.82 11.50 2.87
C ALA A 75 -10.89 10.48 3.52
N LEU A 76 -9.62 10.56 3.17
CA LEU A 76 -8.54 9.77 3.77
C LEU A 76 -7.25 10.56 3.65
N THR A 77 -6.47 10.62 4.74
CA THR A 77 -5.22 11.38 4.76
C THR A 77 -4.30 11.02 3.59
N PRO A 78 -3.77 12.02 2.85
CA PRO A 78 -2.83 11.76 1.77
C PRO A 78 -1.45 11.29 2.26
N THR A 79 -1.13 11.50 3.54
CA THR A 79 0.15 11.07 4.14
C THR A 79 0.36 9.55 4.11
N ARG A 80 -0.68 8.76 3.83
CA ARG A 80 -0.59 7.31 3.65
C ARG A 80 0.46 6.89 2.62
N ASN A 81 0.64 7.69 1.56
CA ASN A 81 1.66 7.43 0.53
C ASN A 81 3.07 7.67 1.03
N ARG A 82 3.26 8.70 1.87
CA ARG A 82 4.54 8.98 2.52
C ARG A 82 4.95 7.82 3.42
N PHE A 83 4.05 7.35 4.28
CA PHE A 83 4.32 6.20 5.15
C PHE A 83 4.63 4.93 4.35
N GLU A 84 3.91 4.69 3.26
CA GLU A 84 4.18 3.55 2.38
C GLU A 84 5.59 3.62 1.80
N TYR A 85 5.99 4.78 1.28
CA TYR A 85 7.32 5.01 0.74
C TYR A 85 8.43 4.84 1.81
N GLU A 86 8.30 5.51 2.95
CA GLU A 86 9.28 5.46 4.04
C GLU A 86 9.45 4.03 4.62
N ILE A 87 8.35 3.26 4.71
CA ILE A 87 8.42 1.84 5.10
C ILE A 87 9.16 1.02 4.04
N MET A 88 8.93 1.28 2.75
CA MET A 88 9.65 0.59 1.69
C MET A 88 11.14 0.95 1.72
N GLU A 89 11.52 2.21 1.95
CA GLU A 89 12.93 2.60 2.14
C GLU A 89 13.57 1.86 3.32
N LEU A 90 12.88 1.77 4.45
CA LEU A 90 13.36 1.04 5.61
C LEU A 90 13.55 -0.45 5.30
N ARG A 91 12.57 -1.05 4.64
CA ARG A 91 12.62 -2.48 4.25
C ARG A 91 13.68 -2.76 3.19
N ALA A 92 13.90 -1.84 2.26
CA ALA A 92 14.96 -1.97 1.25
C ALA A 92 16.37 -2.05 1.87
N LYS A 93 16.57 -1.44 3.05
CA LYS A 93 17.82 -1.56 3.81
C LYS A 93 17.98 -2.94 4.49
N ILE A 94 16.87 -3.59 4.81
CA ILE A 94 16.85 -4.86 5.56
C ILE A 94 16.75 -6.08 4.63
N VAL A 95 15.85 -6.00 3.66
CA VAL A 95 15.48 -7.11 2.75
C VAL A 95 15.34 -6.61 1.30
N PRO A 96 16.41 -6.06 0.71
CA PRO A 96 16.35 -5.40 -0.61
C PRO A 96 15.81 -6.30 -1.72
N GLN A 97 15.99 -7.62 -1.61
CA GLN A 97 15.51 -8.59 -2.60
C GLN A 97 13.97 -8.72 -2.65
N TYR A 98 13.27 -8.17 -1.68
CA TYR A 98 11.80 -8.23 -1.57
C TYR A 98 11.12 -6.87 -1.75
N VAL A 99 11.87 -5.83 -2.08
CA VAL A 99 11.33 -4.46 -2.22
C VAL A 99 11.67 -3.94 -3.61
N PRO A 100 10.71 -3.37 -4.35
CA PRO A 100 11.00 -2.73 -5.63
C PRO A 100 12.00 -1.58 -5.44
N ALA A 101 12.82 -1.31 -6.45
CA ALA A 101 13.70 -0.16 -6.44
C ALA A 101 12.87 1.13 -6.34
N LEU A 102 13.34 2.07 -5.52
CA LEU A 102 12.69 3.37 -5.29
C LEU A 102 13.51 4.45 -5.99
N TYR A 103 12.84 5.30 -6.77
CA TYR A 103 13.47 6.35 -7.58
C TYR A 103 13.21 7.75 -7.06
N LEU A 104 12.03 7.99 -6.49
CA LEU A 104 11.61 9.27 -5.93
C LEU A 104 10.64 9.08 -4.78
N GLY A 105 10.81 9.87 -3.71
CA GLY A 105 9.78 10.15 -2.71
C GLY A 105 9.58 11.66 -2.65
N ASP A 106 8.36 12.12 -2.97
CA ASP A 106 7.96 13.53 -2.91
C ASP A 106 6.79 13.68 -1.92
N PRO A 107 7.09 13.98 -0.65
CA PRO A 107 6.07 14.14 0.38
C PRO A 107 5.20 15.38 0.18
N GLU A 108 5.66 16.42 -0.52
CA GLU A 108 4.88 17.65 -0.76
C GLU A 108 3.72 17.40 -1.73
N ASN A 109 3.94 16.54 -2.71
CA ASN A 109 2.93 16.14 -3.68
C ASN A 109 2.29 14.77 -3.36
N ASN A 110 2.71 14.11 -2.27
CA ASN A 110 2.30 12.76 -1.89
C ASN A 110 2.48 11.75 -3.04
N VAL A 111 3.62 11.85 -3.73
CA VAL A 111 4.01 11.03 -4.87
C VAL A 111 5.23 10.19 -4.51
N PHE A 112 5.28 8.99 -5.02
CA PHE A 112 6.54 8.25 -5.14
C PHE A 112 6.62 7.49 -6.46
N ILE A 113 7.85 7.24 -6.90
CA ILE A 113 8.18 6.50 -8.12
C ILE A 113 9.00 5.28 -7.74
N MET A 114 8.58 4.13 -8.24
CA MET A 114 9.24 2.85 -8.00
C MET A 114 9.35 2.01 -9.26
N GLU A 115 10.14 0.96 -9.17
CA GLU A 115 10.24 -0.10 -10.17
C GLU A 115 8.88 -0.71 -10.49
N ASP A 116 8.63 -0.99 -11.76
CA ASP A 116 7.49 -1.79 -12.18
C ASP A 116 7.85 -3.28 -12.12
N VAL A 117 7.27 -3.97 -11.16
CA VAL A 117 7.44 -5.41 -10.95
C VAL A 117 6.36 -6.24 -11.64
N SER A 118 5.73 -5.74 -12.69
CA SER A 118 4.65 -6.43 -13.42
C SER A 118 5.08 -7.70 -14.17
N ASN A 119 6.38 -7.93 -14.30
CA ASN A 119 6.94 -9.22 -14.68
C ASN A 119 6.65 -10.33 -13.66
N LEU A 120 6.37 -9.98 -12.41
CA LEU A 120 5.92 -10.89 -11.37
C LEU A 120 4.39 -11.00 -11.37
N LYS A 121 3.90 -12.20 -11.07
CA LYS A 121 2.45 -12.44 -11.01
C LYS A 121 1.93 -12.18 -9.62
N LEU A 122 0.78 -11.51 -9.51
CA LEU A 122 0.10 -11.33 -8.24
C LEU A 122 -0.31 -12.69 -7.66
N ILE A 123 0.20 -12.99 -6.48
CA ILE A 123 -0.02 -14.27 -5.81
C ILE A 123 -1.50 -14.57 -5.59
N ARG A 124 -2.32 -13.55 -5.27
CA ARG A 124 -3.76 -13.66 -5.08
C ARG A 124 -4.45 -14.32 -6.29
N PHE A 125 -4.16 -13.85 -7.50
CA PHE A 125 -4.76 -14.41 -8.72
C PHE A 125 -4.25 -15.81 -9.03
N GLN A 126 -2.99 -16.09 -8.71
CA GLN A 126 -2.43 -17.41 -8.93
C GLN A 126 -2.99 -18.43 -7.93
N MET A 127 -3.20 -18.04 -6.67
CA MET A 127 -3.87 -18.88 -5.67
C MET A 127 -5.32 -19.18 -6.07
N ASN A 128 -6.04 -18.22 -6.61
CA ASN A 128 -7.41 -18.45 -7.14
C ASN A 128 -7.41 -19.43 -8.32
N LYS A 129 -6.31 -19.60 -9.03
CA LYS A 129 -6.11 -20.62 -10.08
C LYS A 129 -5.55 -21.94 -9.52
N ASN A 130 -5.53 -22.13 -8.20
CA ASN A 130 -5.01 -23.29 -7.48
C ASN A 130 -3.50 -23.55 -7.70
N HIS A 131 -2.71 -22.52 -8.02
CA HIS A 131 -1.27 -22.66 -8.09
C HIS A 131 -0.67 -22.79 -6.69
N LEU A 132 0.21 -23.75 -6.52
CA LEU A 132 0.95 -23.96 -5.27
C LEU A 132 2.26 -23.16 -5.28
N PHE A 133 2.61 -22.63 -4.13
CA PHE A 133 3.84 -21.86 -3.91
C PHE A 133 4.64 -22.49 -2.77
N PRO A 134 5.43 -23.54 -3.01
CA PRO A 134 6.13 -24.28 -1.95
C PRO A 134 7.06 -23.41 -1.09
N GLU A 135 7.70 -22.42 -1.71
CA GLU A 135 8.64 -21.53 -1.01
C GLU A 135 7.98 -20.34 -0.31
N LEU A 136 6.67 -20.10 -0.51
CA LEU A 136 5.99 -18.90 0.01
C LEU A 136 6.09 -18.81 1.54
N ALA A 137 5.83 -19.90 2.24
CA ALA A 137 5.88 -19.90 3.71
C ALA A 137 7.28 -19.60 4.23
N LYS A 138 8.32 -20.20 3.60
CA LYS A 138 9.71 -19.97 3.98
C LYS A 138 10.15 -18.54 3.68
N GLN A 139 9.91 -18.05 2.46
CA GLN A 139 10.26 -16.69 2.06
C GLN A 139 9.51 -15.65 2.90
N GLY A 140 8.21 -15.86 3.14
CA GLY A 140 7.40 -15.01 4.00
C GLY A 140 7.91 -14.98 5.43
N ALA A 141 8.27 -16.14 6.00
CA ALA A 141 8.84 -16.21 7.33
C ALA A 141 10.20 -15.49 7.42
N GLN A 142 11.07 -15.66 6.44
CA GLN A 142 12.36 -14.95 6.37
C GLN A 142 12.18 -13.44 6.29
N TYR A 143 11.25 -12.98 5.44
CA TYR A 143 10.91 -11.57 5.32
C TYR A 143 10.39 -10.99 6.64
N LEU A 144 9.42 -11.65 7.27
CA LEU A 144 8.83 -11.18 8.53
C LEU A 144 9.86 -11.22 9.67
N ALA A 145 10.62 -12.30 9.80
CA ALA A 145 11.65 -12.42 10.83
C ALA A 145 12.69 -11.31 10.72
N ALA A 146 13.21 -11.05 9.51
CA ALA A 146 14.19 -9.99 9.30
C ALA A 146 13.61 -8.61 9.58
N THR A 147 12.44 -8.29 8.99
CA THR A 147 11.85 -6.96 9.16
C THR A 147 11.46 -6.69 10.60
N HIS A 148 10.91 -7.67 11.33
CA HIS A 148 10.54 -7.51 12.74
C HIS A 148 11.77 -7.42 13.65
N PHE A 149 12.77 -8.28 13.44
CA PHE A 149 13.97 -8.28 14.28
C PHE A 149 14.75 -6.97 14.15
N TYR A 150 15.10 -6.56 12.92
CA TYR A 150 15.93 -5.38 12.69
C TYR A 150 15.23 -4.04 12.98
N THR A 151 13.92 -4.05 13.20
CA THR A 151 13.15 -2.87 13.66
C THR A 151 12.68 -2.97 15.11
N SER A 152 13.11 -3.99 15.87
CA SER A 152 12.69 -4.21 17.24
C SER A 152 13.66 -3.62 18.27
N GLU A 153 13.19 -3.51 19.51
CA GLU A 153 14.01 -3.14 20.65
C GLU A 153 15.08 -4.19 21.03
N PHE A 154 15.01 -5.41 20.48
CA PHE A 154 16.06 -6.40 20.64
C PHE A 154 17.30 -6.12 19.81
N TYR A 155 17.14 -5.36 18.74
CA TYR A 155 18.23 -5.01 17.83
C TYR A 155 18.63 -3.54 17.91
N LEU A 156 17.63 -2.64 17.92
CA LEU A 156 17.88 -1.20 17.93
C LEU A 156 18.17 -0.68 19.35
N PRO A 157 19.06 0.30 19.50
CA PRO A 157 19.13 1.06 20.73
C PRO A 157 17.77 1.62 21.13
N THR A 158 17.47 1.65 22.42
CA THR A 158 16.13 2.05 22.92
C THR A 158 15.66 3.40 22.39
N GLU A 159 16.55 4.37 22.24
CA GLU A 159 16.21 5.70 21.72
C GLU A 159 15.82 5.64 20.24
N GLU A 160 16.55 4.88 19.42
CA GLU A 160 16.26 4.70 17.99
C GLU A 160 14.95 3.95 17.78
N TYR A 161 14.74 2.88 18.56
CA TYR A 161 13.48 2.14 18.53
C TYR A 161 12.29 3.03 18.86
N ARG A 162 12.38 3.86 19.90
CA ARG A 162 11.28 4.78 20.28
C ARG A 162 11.02 5.84 19.23
N LYS A 163 12.05 6.37 18.56
CA LYS A 163 11.91 7.30 17.44
C LYS A 163 11.21 6.64 16.26
N LEU A 164 11.63 5.41 15.93
CA LEU A 164 11.02 4.63 14.85
C LEU A 164 9.54 4.35 15.14
N LEU A 165 9.23 3.89 16.35
CA LEU A 165 7.87 3.61 16.78
C LEU A 165 6.97 4.85 16.72
N ALA A 166 7.45 5.99 17.25
CA ALA A 166 6.72 7.25 17.22
C ALA A 166 6.47 7.73 15.77
N HIS A 167 7.47 7.59 14.90
CA HIS A 167 7.36 8.01 13.51
C HIS A 167 6.32 7.19 12.73
N PHE A 168 6.31 5.86 12.89
CA PHE A 168 5.42 4.96 12.18
C PHE A 168 4.10 4.64 12.93
N MET A 169 3.79 5.34 13.99
CA MET A 169 2.54 5.13 14.74
C MET A 169 1.30 5.29 13.86
N ASN A 170 1.32 6.29 12.93
CA ASN A 170 0.27 6.53 11.93
C ASN A 170 -1.15 6.47 12.53
N ALA A 171 -1.36 7.17 13.65
CA ALA A 171 -2.57 7.09 14.46
C ALA A 171 -3.85 7.39 13.67
N GLU A 172 -3.80 8.36 12.74
CA GLU A 172 -4.97 8.76 11.93
C GLU A 172 -5.48 7.61 11.06
N LEU A 173 -4.59 7.00 10.26
CA LEU A 173 -4.98 5.89 9.38
C LEU A 173 -5.36 4.65 10.19
N ARG A 174 -4.69 4.43 11.32
CA ARG A 174 -4.97 3.33 12.22
C ARG A 174 -6.39 3.40 12.77
N VAL A 175 -6.83 4.55 13.28
CA VAL A 175 -8.20 4.76 13.77
C VAL A 175 -9.23 4.50 12.66
N VAL A 176 -8.97 4.98 11.45
CA VAL A 176 -9.86 4.74 10.29
C VAL A 176 -9.98 3.25 9.98
N MET A 177 -8.86 2.52 10.00
CA MET A 177 -8.83 1.09 9.70
C MET A 177 -9.45 0.25 10.82
N GLU A 178 -9.15 0.57 12.08
CA GLU A 178 -9.74 -0.10 13.24
C GLU A 178 -11.27 0.07 13.26
N ASN A 179 -11.75 1.29 13.08
CA ASN A 179 -13.19 1.55 12.97
C ASN A 179 -13.81 0.80 11.79
N GLY A 180 -13.17 0.82 10.62
CA GLY A 180 -13.72 0.22 9.39
C GLY A 180 -13.71 -1.30 9.41
N ILE A 181 -12.72 -1.92 10.04
CA ILE A 181 -12.51 -3.38 9.97
C ILE A 181 -13.06 -4.09 11.21
N PHE A 182 -12.88 -3.49 12.39
CA PHE A 182 -13.21 -4.19 13.64
C PHE A 182 -14.48 -3.66 14.31
N LEU A 183 -14.69 -2.35 14.33
CA LEU A 183 -15.80 -1.78 15.09
C LEU A 183 -17.08 -1.66 14.24
N ASN A 184 -16.97 -1.18 13.01
CA ASN A 184 -18.14 -0.94 12.16
C ASN A 184 -18.75 -2.22 11.54
N ILE A 185 -17.94 -3.29 11.41
CA ILE A 185 -18.46 -4.57 10.88
C ILE A 185 -19.46 -5.19 11.86
N PHE A 186 -19.25 -4.99 13.16
CA PHE A 186 -20.12 -5.53 14.22
C PHE A 186 -21.12 -4.49 14.74
N GLY A 187 -21.15 -3.28 14.14
CA GLY A 187 -22.16 -2.26 14.45
C GLY A 187 -23.52 -2.63 13.88
N ALA A 188 -24.57 -2.37 14.65
CA ALA A 188 -25.94 -2.79 14.37
C ALA A 188 -26.51 -2.40 12.99
N ASP A 189 -25.87 -1.44 12.30
CA ASP A 189 -26.39 -0.86 11.06
C ASP A 189 -25.66 -1.35 9.79
N GLN A 190 -24.74 -2.31 9.90
CA GLN A 190 -23.83 -2.65 8.79
C GLN A 190 -23.78 -4.12 8.36
N TYR A 191 -24.52 -5.01 8.99
CA TYR A 191 -24.63 -6.38 8.51
C TYR A 191 -25.74 -6.52 7.46
N ASP A 192 -25.55 -7.47 6.57
CA ASP A 192 -26.55 -7.80 5.56
C ASP A 192 -27.79 -8.37 6.23
N PRO A 193 -28.97 -7.74 6.08
CA PRO A 193 -30.24 -8.26 6.61
C PRO A 193 -30.56 -9.69 6.17
N ALA A 194 -29.98 -10.15 5.06
CA ALA A 194 -30.11 -11.52 4.59
C ALA A 194 -29.48 -12.57 5.52
N CYS A 195 -28.57 -12.15 6.42
CA CYS A 195 -27.96 -13.06 7.40
C CYS A 195 -28.91 -13.48 8.54
N GLY A 196 -30.08 -12.83 8.66
CA GLY A 196 -31.10 -13.15 9.66
C GLY A 196 -30.84 -12.55 11.05
N PRO A 197 -31.92 -12.55 11.89
CA PRO A 197 -31.89 -11.90 13.20
C PRO A 197 -30.93 -12.57 14.21
N GLU A 198 -30.67 -13.84 14.09
CA GLU A 198 -29.73 -14.57 14.96
C GLU A 198 -28.30 -14.09 14.76
N PHE A 199 -27.93 -13.79 13.51
CA PHE A 199 -26.61 -13.23 13.20
C PHE A 199 -26.48 -11.78 13.71
N GLU A 200 -27.54 -11.01 13.61
CA GLU A 200 -27.62 -9.68 14.19
C GLU A 200 -27.39 -9.68 15.70
N GLU A 201 -28.10 -10.58 16.41
CA GLU A 201 -27.98 -10.74 17.85
C GLU A 201 -26.57 -11.18 18.25
N TYR A 202 -25.98 -12.11 17.49
CA TYR A 202 -24.60 -12.53 17.69
C TYR A 202 -23.62 -11.36 17.51
N CYS A 203 -23.73 -10.58 16.45
CA CYS A 203 -22.87 -9.40 16.23
C CYS A 203 -23.00 -8.38 17.37
N LYS A 204 -24.23 -8.13 17.84
CA LYS A 204 -24.47 -7.23 19.00
C LYS A 204 -23.90 -7.79 20.32
N SER A 205 -23.77 -9.11 20.42
CA SER A 205 -23.17 -9.75 21.62
C SER A 205 -21.65 -9.64 21.67
N ILE A 206 -20.99 -9.40 20.53
CA ILE A 206 -19.55 -9.25 20.46
C ILE A 206 -19.18 -7.92 21.12
N ARG A 207 -18.49 -8.01 22.27
CA ARG A 207 -17.98 -6.86 22.98
C ARG A 207 -16.46 -6.86 22.88
N PHE A 208 -15.91 -5.74 22.46
CA PHE A 208 -14.47 -5.52 22.54
C PHE A 208 -14.13 -5.18 23.99
N ASP A 209 -13.24 -5.94 24.58
CA ASP A 209 -12.69 -5.62 25.90
C ASP A 209 -11.72 -4.44 25.75
N PRO A 210 -12.03 -3.26 26.34
CA PRO A 210 -11.15 -2.10 26.25
C PRO A 210 -9.76 -2.36 26.87
N ASN A 211 -9.63 -3.33 27.78
CA ASN A 211 -8.34 -3.70 28.34
C ASN A 211 -7.45 -4.46 27.35
N LEU A 212 -8.00 -5.04 26.29
CA LEU A 212 -7.24 -5.65 25.21
C LEU A 212 -6.72 -4.62 24.20
N GLU A 213 -7.20 -3.38 24.23
CA GLU A 213 -6.70 -2.33 23.34
C GLU A 213 -5.23 -2.00 23.61
N PHE A 214 -4.77 -2.08 24.84
CA PHE A 214 -3.35 -1.90 25.18
C PHE A 214 -2.43 -2.97 24.61
N GLN A 215 -2.93 -4.12 24.20
CA GLN A 215 -2.14 -5.18 23.58
C GLN A 215 -1.98 -5.01 22.07
N ARG A 216 -2.62 -3.99 21.48
CA ARG A 216 -2.56 -3.70 20.04
C ARG A 216 -1.44 -2.73 19.67
N TYR A 217 -0.73 -2.17 20.66
CA TYR A 217 0.31 -1.15 20.49
C TYR A 217 1.69 -1.71 20.74
#